data_8674940f2e92793dddd3c52b70458b8a
#
_entry.id   8674940f2e92793dddd3c52b70458b8a
#
_cell.length_a   1.000
_cell.length_b   1.000
_cell.length_c   1.000
_cell.angle_alpha   90.00
_cell.angle_beta   90.00
_cell.angle_gamma   90.00
#
_symmetry.space_group_name_H-M   'P 1'
#
loop_
_entity.id
_entity.type
_entity.pdbx_description
1 polymer ?
#
loop_
_entity_poly.entity_id
_entity_poly.type
_entity_poly.pdbx_seq_one_letter_code
_entity_poly.pdbx_strand_id
1 'polypeptide(L)'
;PMIKLNKIAEDFPCPVYAKVEYFNPGHSVKDRMALQMIEDAEARGDIKPGGTIIECTSGNTGMGLALAAIVKGYKLICTLSDKQSKEKMDILRAMGAEVYVCPTNVAPEHPDSYYSVASRLNKEIPNSFYPYQYDNLSNRQAHYDSTGPEIWEQTEGKVTHFVVGVGTGGTISGVGKYLKEQNPDVQVWGVDSYGSVFKKYHETGEFDEKEIYSYITEGIGEDILPKNVDFDVIDFFEKVTDKDGALATRELARKEGLFLGYSCGSAFQGLRQLKNKLTPEDVVVVLFHDHGSRYVGKVYNDDWMRDRGFLAPANKLAKDLIDNHSHLPLITVSPTEPLSNAARLMKVHDITQIPVMQ
;
A
#
# COMPACT_ATOMS: atom_id res chain seq x y z
N PRO A 1 -13.42 -10.52 -4.92
CA PRO A 1 -13.95 -10.94 -6.23
C PRO A 1 -12.85 -11.02 -7.28
N MET A 2 -13.11 -11.83 -8.33
CA MET A 2 -12.24 -11.99 -9.48
C MET A 2 -12.86 -11.26 -10.68
N ILE A 3 -12.08 -10.43 -11.37
CA ILE A 3 -12.54 -9.62 -12.51
C ILE A 3 -11.62 -9.89 -13.70
N LYS A 4 -12.16 -10.21 -14.86
CA LYS A 4 -11.37 -10.32 -16.09
C LYS A 4 -10.98 -8.92 -16.58
N LEU A 5 -9.68 -8.70 -16.81
CA LEU A 5 -9.19 -7.49 -17.45
C LEU A 5 -9.40 -7.59 -18.97
N ASN A 6 -9.79 -6.51 -19.60
CA ASN A 6 -10.15 -6.49 -21.02
C ASN A 6 -9.28 -5.50 -21.81
N LYS A 7 -9.58 -4.20 -21.70
CA LYS A 7 -8.92 -3.16 -22.52
C LYS A 7 -7.44 -2.98 -22.21
N ILE A 8 -7.06 -3.12 -20.93
CA ILE A 8 -5.67 -2.94 -20.53
C ILE A 8 -4.83 -4.18 -20.81
N ALA A 9 -5.49 -5.33 -20.96
CA ALA A 9 -4.86 -6.62 -21.20
C ALA A 9 -5.11 -7.16 -22.63
N GLU A 10 -5.58 -6.30 -23.56
CA GLU A 10 -5.92 -6.73 -24.94
C GLU A 10 -4.71 -7.25 -25.74
N ASP A 11 -3.50 -6.86 -25.36
CA ASP A 11 -2.25 -7.27 -26.00
C ASP A 11 -1.56 -8.46 -25.30
N PHE A 12 -2.21 -9.06 -24.30
CA PHE A 12 -1.73 -10.28 -23.66
C PHE A 12 -2.14 -11.52 -24.47
N PRO A 13 -1.29 -12.56 -24.55
CA PRO A 13 -1.61 -13.77 -25.31
C PRO A 13 -2.70 -14.62 -24.65
N CYS A 14 -3.00 -14.39 -23.38
CA CYS A 14 -3.85 -15.23 -22.54
C CYS A 14 -4.79 -14.39 -21.66
N PRO A 15 -5.82 -15.00 -21.05
CA PRO A 15 -6.69 -14.31 -20.10
C PRO A 15 -5.92 -13.81 -18.86
N VAL A 16 -6.16 -12.54 -18.50
CA VAL A 16 -5.66 -11.93 -17.26
C VAL A 16 -6.84 -11.57 -16.37
N TYR A 17 -6.80 -12.07 -15.15
CA TYR A 17 -7.80 -11.80 -14.12
C TYR A 17 -7.19 -10.99 -12.99
N ALA A 18 -7.96 -10.05 -12.45
CA ALA A 18 -7.64 -9.29 -11.26
C ALA A 18 -8.33 -9.89 -10.04
N LYS A 19 -7.57 -10.31 -9.03
CA LYS A 19 -8.09 -10.59 -7.69
C LYS A 19 -8.16 -9.27 -6.93
N VAL A 20 -9.36 -8.73 -6.77
CA VAL A 20 -9.56 -7.36 -6.26
C VAL A 20 -9.83 -7.39 -4.76
N GLU A 21 -8.81 -6.99 -3.98
CA GLU A 21 -8.82 -7.07 -2.51
C GLU A 21 -9.33 -5.80 -1.81
N TYR A 22 -9.69 -4.75 -2.53
CA TYR A 22 -10.27 -3.56 -1.92
C TYR A 22 -11.75 -3.71 -1.52
N PHE A 23 -12.40 -4.81 -1.85
CA PHE A 23 -13.76 -5.10 -1.38
C PHE A 23 -13.83 -5.56 0.08
N ASN A 24 -12.70 -5.82 0.71
CA ASN A 24 -12.66 -6.03 2.15
C ASN A 24 -13.12 -4.76 2.89
N PRO A 25 -13.71 -4.87 4.09
CA PRO A 25 -14.25 -3.72 4.85
C PRO A 25 -13.24 -2.58 5.08
N GLY A 26 -11.96 -2.90 5.26
CA GLY A 26 -10.87 -1.93 5.39
C GLY A 26 -10.25 -1.51 4.06
N HIS A 27 -10.84 -1.91 2.94
CA HIS A 27 -10.44 -1.59 1.57
C HIS A 27 -9.03 -2.06 1.19
N SER A 28 -8.56 -3.16 1.78
CA SER A 28 -7.28 -3.75 1.37
C SER A 28 -7.16 -5.23 1.70
N VAL A 29 -6.18 -5.87 1.09
CA VAL A 29 -5.77 -7.26 1.37
C VAL A 29 -5.32 -7.46 2.83
N LYS A 30 -4.95 -6.39 3.53
CA LYS A 30 -4.43 -6.44 4.90
C LYS A 30 -5.49 -6.80 5.95
N ASP A 31 -6.77 -6.65 5.63
CA ASP A 31 -7.86 -7.03 6.54
C ASP A 31 -7.78 -8.51 6.92
N ARG A 32 -7.43 -9.35 5.95
CA ARG A 32 -7.35 -10.81 6.16
C ARG A 32 -6.30 -11.18 7.19
N MET A 33 -5.08 -10.69 7.00
CA MET A 33 -3.98 -11.04 7.91
C MET A 33 -4.10 -10.33 9.25
N ALA A 34 -4.68 -9.13 9.30
CA ALA A 34 -4.88 -8.41 10.55
C ALA A 34 -5.82 -9.18 11.50
N LEU A 35 -6.94 -9.70 10.98
CA LEU A 35 -7.85 -10.53 11.76
C LEU A 35 -7.15 -11.81 12.25
N GLN A 36 -6.48 -12.53 11.36
CA GLN A 36 -5.79 -13.79 11.71
C GLN A 36 -4.72 -13.58 12.79
N MET A 37 -3.90 -12.54 12.67
CA MET A 37 -2.86 -12.25 13.67
C MET A 37 -3.46 -12.02 15.06
N ILE A 38 -4.62 -11.37 15.16
CA ILE A 38 -5.29 -11.13 16.44
C ILE A 38 -5.94 -12.43 16.97
N GLU A 39 -6.61 -13.20 16.14
CA GLU A 39 -7.25 -14.46 16.55
C GLU A 39 -6.22 -15.49 17.03
N ASP A 40 -5.10 -15.60 16.34
CA ASP A 40 -3.99 -16.45 16.76
C ASP A 40 -3.35 -15.97 18.08
N ALA A 41 -3.24 -14.65 18.28
CA ALA A 41 -2.75 -14.07 19.53
C ALA A 41 -3.69 -14.34 20.71
N GLU A 42 -5.01 -14.24 20.48
CA GLU A 42 -6.03 -14.63 21.48
C GLU A 42 -5.90 -16.10 21.84
N ALA A 43 -5.79 -16.97 20.85
CA ALA A 43 -5.66 -18.42 21.04
C ALA A 43 -4.39 -18.80 21.83
N ARG A 44 -3.29 -18.08 21.62
CA ARG A 44 -2.05 -18.27 22.37
C ARG A 44 -2.04 -17.60 23.75
N GLY A 45 -2.99 -16.69 24.01
CA GLY A 45 -3.04 -15.89 25.24
C GLY A 45 -2.07 -14.70 25.26
N ASP A 46 -1.56 -14.28 24.11
CA ASP A 46 -0.63 -13.15 23.95
C ASP A 46 -1.34 -11.80 24.21
N ILE A 47 -2.63 -11.75 24.01
CA ILE A 47 -3.50 -10.61 24.35
C ILE A 47 -4.77 -11.09 25.03
N LYS A 48 -5.25 -10.34 26.03
CA LYS A 48 -6.50 -10.62 26.77
C LYS A 48 -7.55 -9.55 26.48
N PRO A 49 -8.84 -9.82 26.69
CA PRO A 49 -9.91 -8.83 26.50
C PRO A 49 -9.57 -7.48 27.12
N GLY A 50 -9.88 -6.39 26.39
CA GLY A 50 -9.57 -5.01 26.79
C GLY A 50 -8.09 -4.60 26.63
N GLY A 51 -7.27 -5.45 26.06
CA GLY A 51 -5.86 -5.17 25.79
C GLY A 51 -5.64 -4.13 24.71
N THR A 52 -4.37 -3.84 24.44
CA THR A 52 -3.94 -2.83 23.46
C THR A 52 -3.12 -3.49 22.35
N ILE A 53 -3.55 -3.33 21.12
CA ILE A 53 -2.80 -3.72 19.91
C ILE A 53 -1.90 -2.56 19.54
N ILE A 54 -0.63 -2.82 19.25
CA ILE A 54 0.35 -1.80 18.87
C ILE A 54 1.04 -2.28 17.59
N GLU A 55 1.01 -1.48 16.51
CA GLU A 55 1.65 -1.87 15.25
C GLU A 55 2.35 -0.69 14.57
N CYS A 56 3.53 -0.95 14.03
CA CYS A 56 4.17 -0.06 13.07
C CYS A 56 3.61 -0.36 11.66
N THR A 57 3.02 0.64 11.01
CA THR A 57 2.27 0.38 9.77
C THR A 57 2.33 1.56 8.79
N SER A 58 2.25 1.23 7.51
CA SER A 58 2.06 2.23 6.45
C SER A 58 0.58 2.63 6.22
N GLY A 59 -0.36 2.10 7.01
CA GLY A 59 -1.77 2.48 6.99
C GLY A 59 -2.76 1.33 6.72
N ASN A 60 -2.54 0.48 5.72
CA ASN A 60 -3.48 -0.61 5.39
C ASN A 60 -3.59 -1.65 6.50
N THR A 61 -2.46 -2.07 7.06
CA THR A 61 -2.45 -2.99 8.20
C THR A 61 -3.10 -2.36 9.42
N GLY A 62 -2.80 -1.08 9.70
CA GLY A 62 -3.46 -0.34 10.76
C GLY A 62 -4.98 -0.29 10.61
N MET A 63 -5.48 -0.14 9.38
CA MET A 63 -6.92 -0.17 9.11
C MET A 63 -7.54 -1.55 9.39
N GLY A 64 -6.89 -2.63 8.93
CA GLY A 64 -7.36 -4.00 9.21
C GLY A 64 -7.35 -4.29 10.71
N LEU A 65 -6.29 -3.88 11.43
CA LEU A 65 -6.22 -4.00 12.88
C LEU A 65 -7.26 -3.14 13.60
N ALA A 66 -7.58 -1.94 13.09
CA ALA A 66 -8.62 -1.09 13.65
C ALA A 66 -9.99 -1.77 13.60
N LEU A 67 -10.34 -2.38 12.47
CA LEU A 67 -11.59 -3.14 12.33
C LEU A 67 -11.65 -4.30 13.35
N ALA A 68 -10.60 -5.12 13.41
CA ALA A 68 -10.53 -6.23 14.36
C ALA A 68 -10.58 -5.74 15.81
N ALA A 69 -9.85 -4.66 16.14
CA ALA A 69 -9.83 -4.07 17.48
C ALA A 69 -11.23 -3.57 17.91
N ILE A 70 -11.93 -2.84 17.05
CA ILE A 70 -13.26 -2.32 17.34
C ILE A 70 -14.26 -3.48 17.63
N VAL A 71 -14.28 -4.48 16.75
CA VAL A 71 -15.22 -5.61 16.87
C VAL A 71 -14.91 -6.46 18.11
N LYS A 72 -13.64 -6.64 18.46
CA LYS A 72 -13.20 -7.49 19.58
C LYS A 72 -12.99 -6.72 20.90
N GLY A 73 -13.16 -5.39 20.90
CA GLY A 73 -13.07 -4.56 22.12
C GLY A 73 -11.64 -4.28 22.57
N TYR A 74 -10.68 -4.20 21.65
CA TYR A 74 -9.29 -3.82 21.91
C TYR A 74 -9.06 -2.33 21.65
N LYS A 75 -8.03 -1.76 22.28
CA LYS A 75 -7.47 -0.46 21.90
C LYS A 75 -6.45 -0.67 20.78
N LEU A 76 -6.24 0.34 19.95
CA LEU A 76 -5.24 0.31 18.89
C LEU A 76 -4.33 1.54 18.96
N ILE A 77 -3.03 1.30 18.91
CA ILE A 77 -1.99 2.30 18.73
C ILE A 77 -1.25 1.98 17.43
N CYS A 78 -1.14 2.96 16.54
CA CYS A 78 -0.36 2.87 15.30
C CYS A 78 0.83 3.83 15.34
N THR A 79 2.01 3.33 15.05
CA THR A 79 3.19 4.16 14.80
C THR A 79 3.43 4.24 13.30
N LEU A 80 3.52 5.44 12.74
CA LEU A 80 3.71 5.71 11.31
C LEU A 80 4.88 6.64 11.08
N SER A 81 5.52 6.52 9.92
CA SER A 81 6.48 7.52 9.51
C SER A 81 5.79 8.78 8.95
N ASP A 82 6.42 9.94 9.09
CA ASP A 82 5.91 11.24 8.63
C ASP A 82 5.80 11.36 7.09
N LYS A 83 6.40 10.44 6.33
CA LYS A 83 6.22 10.35 4.87
C LYS A 83 4.86 9.81 4.43
N GLN A 84 4.10 9.21 5.34
CA GLN A 84 2.78 8.66 5.00
C GLN A 84 1.79 9.77 4.67
N SER A 85 0.79 9.45 3.84
CA SER A 85 -0.24 10.43 3.48
C SER A 85 -1.07 10.82 4.70
N LYS A 86 -1.50 12.10 4.71
CA LYS A 86 -2.37 12.62 5.77
C LYS A 86 -3.68 11.84 5.86
N GLU A 87 -4.22 11.43 4.72
CA GLU A 87 -5.46 10.65 4.62
C GLU A 87 -5.36 9.33 5.38
N LYS A 88 -4.23 8.62 5.31
CA LYS A 88 -4.01 7.37 6.04
C LYS A 88 -4.02 7.59 7.55
N MET A 89 -3.38 8.66 8.01
CA MET A 89 -3.38 9.03 9.44
C MET A 89 -4.77 9.43 9.93
N ASP A 90 -5.49 10.23 9.14
CA ASP A 90 -6.83 10.72 9.50
C ASP A 90 -7.86 9.57 9.53
N ILE A 91 -7.76 8.61 8.62
CA ILE A 91 -8.61 7.41 8.63
C ILE A 91 -8.39 6.60 9.91
N LEU A 92 -7.14 6.35 10.31
CA LEU A 92 -6.86 5.60 11.55
C LEU A 92 -7.40 6.32 12.78
N ARG A 93 -7.22 7.65 12.87
CA ARG A 93 -7.80 8.45 13.97
C ARG A 93 -9.33 8.43 13.96
N ALA A 94 -9.95 8.51 12.80
CA ALA A 94 -11.41 8.43 12.66
C ALA A 94 -11.96 7.06 13.12
N MET A 95 -11.15 6.00 12.97
CA MET A 95 -11.45 4.66 13.49
C MET A 95 -11.10 4.48 14.98
N GLY A 96 -10.71 5.54 15.67
CA GLY A 96 -10.42 5.51 17.10
C GLY A 96 -9.02 5.04 17.48
N ALA A 97 -8.11 4.86 16.51
CA ALA A 97 -6.73 4.52 16.80
C ALA A 97 -5.95 5.75 17.33
N GLU A 98 -5.10 5.54 18.32
CA GLU A 98 -4.07 6.48 18.70
C GLU A 98 -2.91 6.41 17.69
N VAL A 99 -2.49 7.56 17.14
CA VAL A 99 -1.50 7.61 16.04
C VAL A 99 -0.28 8.40 16.46
N TYR A 100 0.86 7.73 16.54
CA TYR A 100 2.17 8.32 16.74
C TYR A 100 2.88 8.53 15.41
N VAL A 101 3.22 9.77 15.10
CA VAL A 101 3.97 10.12 13.88
C VAL A 101 5.45 10.21 14.22
N CYS A 102 6.27 9.42 13.57
CA CYS A 102 7.70 9.28 13.82
C CYS A 102 8.51 9.78 12.61
N PRO A 103 9.74 10.29 12.82
CA PRO A 103 10.58 10.76 11.74
C PRO A 103 10.99 9.62 10.80
N THR A 104 11.03 9.91 9.48
CA THR A 104 11.46 8.96 8.44
C THR A 104 12.98 8.91 8.29
N ASN A 105 13.65 10.01 8.57
CA ASN A 105 15.09 10.20 8.31
C ASN A 105 16.00 9.70 9.44
N VAL A 106 15.59 8.65 10.13
CA VAL A 106 16.35 8.00 11.21
C VAL A 106 16.51 6.50 10.90
N ALA A 107 17.60 5.91 11.39
CA ALA A 107 17.82 4.46 11.28
C ALA A 107 16.72 3.67 12.02
N PRO A 108 16.41 2.44 11.62
CA PRO A 108 15.40 1.61 12.27
C PRO A 108 15.62 1.42 13.78
N GLU A 109 16.88 1.36 14.21
CA GLU A 109 17.30 1.19 15.61
C GLU A 109 17.24 2.48 16.43
N HIS A 110 17.05 3.62 15.78
CA HIS A 110 16.95 4.93 16.48
C HIS A 110 15.74 4.91 17.43
N PRO A 111 15.87 5.47 18.67
CA PRO A 111 14.77 5.47 19.65
C PRO A 111 13.46 6.08 19.16
N ASP A 112 13.52 7.03 18.25
CA ASP A 112 12.36 7.73 17.67
C ASP A 112 11.86 7.08 16.37
N SER A 113 12.49 6.03 15.87
CA SER A 113 11.98 5.29 14.74
C SER A 113 10.60 4.70 15.06
N TYR A 114 9.72 4.59 14.08
CA TYR A 114 8.39 4.05 14.32
C TYR A 114 8.42 2.57 14.76
N TYR A 115 9.46 1.82 14.42
CA TYR A 115 9.70 0.46 14.94
C TYR A 115 10.06 0.47 16.43
N SER A 116 11.02 1.32 16.82
CA SER A 116 11.48 1.41 18.21
C SER A 116 10.41 1.96 19.14
N VAL A 117 9.63 2.93 18.67
CA VAL A 117 8.49 3.47 19.41
C VAL A 117 7.43 2.41 19.64
N ALA A 118 7.03 1.62 18.62
CA ALA A 118 6.08 0.52 18.77
C ALA A 118 6.59 -0.53 19.79
N SER A 119 7.85 -0.93 19.66
CA SER A 119 8.48 -1.91 20.58
C SER A 119 8.53 -1.40 22.01
N ARG A 120 8.85 -0.13 22.23
CA ARG A 120 8.85 0.51 23.55
C ARG A 120 7.46 0.53 24.16
N LEU A 121 6.47 1.03 23.43
CA LEU A 121 5.08 1.08 23.90
C LEU A 121 4.56 -0.32 24.29
N ASN A 122 4.92 -1.35 23.53
CA ASN A 122 4.52 -2.72 23.84
C ASN A 122 5.15 -3.23 25.16
N LYS A 123 6.33 -2.74 25.54
CA LYS A 123 6.95 -3.08 26.82
C LYS A 123 6.37 -2.31 27.99
N GLU A 124 5.94 -1.07 27.75
CA GLU A 124 5.44 -0.15 28.79
C GLU A 124 3.96 -0.34 29.08
N ILE A 125 3.15 -0.73 28.09
CA ILE A 125 1.70 -0.88 28.24
C ILE A 125 1.35 -2.31 28.65
N PRO A 126 0.78 -2.52 29.84
CA PRO A 126 0.34 -3.85 30.26
C PRO A 126 -0.77 -4.41 29.35
N ASN A 127 -0.80 -5.73 29.17
CA ASN A 127 -1.75 -6.43 28.30
C ASN A 127 -1.77 -5.81 26.89
N SER A 128 -0.58 -5.58 26.33
CA SER A 128 -0.42 -5.15 24.96
C SER A 128 0.15 -6.27 24.09
N PHE A 129 -0.15 -6.19 22.80
CA PHE A 129 0.33 -7.13 21.79
C PHE A 129 0.83 -6.36 20.57
N TYR A 130 2.06 -6.67 20.16
CA TYR A 130 2.67 -6.15 18.95
C TYR A 130 2.64 -7.24 17.86
N PRO A 131 1.69 -7.19 16.92
CA PRO A 131 1.55 -8.18 15.85
C PRO A 131 2.82 -8.39 15.05
N TYR A 132 3.56 -7.31 14.77
CA TYR A 132 4.78 -7.30 13.97
C TYR A 132 4.61 -8.02 12.63
N GLN A 133 3.87 -7.39 11.72
CA GLN A 133 3.41 -7.94 10.45
C GLN A 133 4.49 -8.56 9.56
N TYR A 134 5.74 -8.15 9.71
CA TYR A 134 6.86 -8.62 8.89
C TYR A 134 7.27 -10.06 9.24
N ASP A 135 7.29 -10.41 10.51
CA ASP A 135 7.82 -11.70 10.99
C ASP A 135 6.74 -12.64 11.54
N ASN A 136 5.54 -12.14 11.79
CA ASN A 136 4.44 -12.95 12.31
C ASN A 136 3.86 -13.83 11.19
N LEU A 137 4.09 -15.15 11.31
CA LEU A 137 3.68 -16.11 10.29
C LEU A 137 2.15 -16.27 10.15
N SER A 138 1.36 -15.80 11.11
CA SER A 138 -0.10 -15.69 10.96
C SER A 138 -0.51 -14.83 9.76
N ASN A 139 0.35 -13.86 9.37
CA ASN A 139 0.16 -13.08 8.16
C ASN A 139 0.15 -13.99 6.90
N ARG A 140 1.18 -14.81 6.73
CA ARG A 140 1.26 -15.77 5.63
C ARG A 140 0.16 -16.82 5.69
N GLN A 141 -0.14 -17.32 6.90
CA GLN A 141 -1.18 -18.33 7.12
C GLN A 141 -2.57 -17.83 6.71
N ALA A 142 -2.92 -16.58 6.98
CA ALA A 142 -4.18 -16.00 6.57
C ALA A 142 -4.43 -16.10 5.05
N HIS A 143 -3.39 -15.91 4.25
CA HIS A 143 -3.48 -16.00 2.80
C HIS A 143 -3.46 -17.43 2.27
N TYR A 144 -2.78 -18.33 2.98
CA TYR A 144 -2.84 -19.77 2.70
C TYR A 144 -4.25 -20.32 2.94
N ASP A 145 -4.90 -19.93 4.04
CA ASP A 145 -6.22 -20.43 4.44
C ASP A 145 -7.39 -19.76 3.70
N SER A 146 -7.18 -18.58 3.10
CA SER A 146 -8.27 -17.83 2.48
C SER A 146 -8.01 -17.41 1.05
N THR A 147 -7.02 -16.54 0.80
CA THR A 147 -6.79 -15.94 -0.52
C THR A 147 -6.38 -16.98 -1.57
N GLY A 148 -5.53 -17.93 -1.21
CA GLY A 148 -5.11 -19.02 -2.06
C GLY A 148 -6.28 -19.92 -2.51
N PRO A 149 -7.06 -20.49 -1.58
CA PRO A 149 -8.26 -21.27 -1.89
C PRO A 149 -9.27 -20.51 -2.76
N GLU A 150 -9.53 -19.23 -2.46
CA GLU A 150 -10.44 -18.42 -3.27
C GLU A 150 -9.95 -18.24 -4.72
N ILE A 151 -8.66 -18.01 -4.93
CA ILE A 151 -8.08 -17.89 -6.27
C ILE A 151 -8.23 -19.21 -7.04
N TRP A 152 -7.90 -20.32 -6.39
CA TRP A 152 -8.02 -21.66 -6.99
C TRP A 152 -9.46 -21.97 -7.40
N GLU A 153 -10.42 -21.75 -6.50
CA GLU A 153 -11.85 -21.96 -6.76
C GLU A 153 -12.38 -21.04 -7.86
N GLN A 154 -12.07 -19.74 -7.78
CA GLN A 154 -12.56 -18.73 -8.74
C GLN A 154 -11.98 -18.88 -10.14
N THR A 155 -10.86 -19.57 -10.28
CA THR A 155 -10.28 -19.95 -11.57
C THR A 155 -10.62 -21.38 -11.99
N GLU A 156 -11.45 -22.09 -11.23
CA GLU A 156 -11.79 -23.51 -11.45
C GLU A 156 -10.52 -24.38 -11.55
N GLY A 157 -9.50 -24.05 -10.77
CA GLY A 157 -8.21 -24.74 -10.79
C GLY A 157 -7.35 -24.50 -12.05
N LYS A 158 -7.69 -23.49 -12.87
CA LYS A 158 -7.00 -23.22 -14.14
C LYS A 158 -5.88 -22.20 -14.05
N VAL A 159 -5.67 -21.58 -12.90
CA VAL A 159 -4.59 -20.58 -12.72
C VAL A 159 -3.23 -21.20 -12.99
N THR A 160 -2.45 -20.58 -13.88
CA THR A 160 -1.07 -20.98 -14.20
C THR A 160 -0.05 -20.00 -13.66
N HIS A 161 -0.43 -18.72 -13.50
CA HIS A 161 0.46 -17.67 -13.01
C HIS A 161 -0.25 -16.81 -11.96
N PHE A 162 0.39 -16.63 -10.82
CA PHE A 162 -0.03 -15.71 -9.77
C PHE A 162 0.98 -14.57 -9.66
N VAL A 163 0.51 -13.34 -9.80
CA VAL A 163 1.34 -12.13 -9.81
C VAL A 163 0.90 -11.18 -8.71
N VAL A 164 1.83 -10.70 -7.89
CA VAL A 164 1.52 -9.79 -6.78
C VAL A 164 2.71 -8.92 -6.40
N GLY A 165 2.46 -7.69 -6.00
CA GLY A 165 3.48 -6.83 -5.38
C GLY A 165 3.84 -7.32 -3.98
N VAL A 166 5.13 -7.30 -3.66
CA VAL A 166 5.67 -7.89 -2.43
C VAL A 166 6.12 -6.80 -1.45
N GLY A 167 5.48 -6.75 -0.28
CA GLY A 167 5.93 -5.98 0.89
C GLY A 167 6.31 -6.96 2.01
N THR A 168 5.44 -7.20 3.00
CA THR A 168 5.73 -8.17 4.09
C THR A 168 5.94 -9.60 3.61
N GLY A 169 5.51 -9.95 2.41
CA GLY A 169 5.65 -11.29 1.84
C GLY A 169 4.50 -12.26 2.18
N GLY A 170 3.62 -11.90 3.10
CA GLY A 170 2.56 -12.82 3.54
C GLY A 170 1.64 -13.26 2.41
N THR A 171 1.21 -12.33 1.55
CA THR A 171 0.30 -12.63 0.45
C THR A 171 0.94 -13.58 -0.58
N ILE A 172 2.13 -13.24 -1.08
CA ILE A 172 2.78 -14.05 -2.12
C ILE A 172 3.14 -15.44 -1.61
N SER A 173 3.64 -15.52 -0.39
CA SER A 173 4.09 -16.79 0.20
C SER A 173 2.91 -17.70 0.58
N GLY A 174 1.87 -17.13 1.20
CA GLY A 174 0.68 -17.91 1.57
C GLY A 174 -0.08 -18.43 0.35
N VAL A 175 -0.38 -17.54 -0.59
CA VAL A 175 -1.06 -17.92 -1.85
C VAL A 175 -0.17 -18.85 -2.68
N GLY A 176 1.10 -18.50 -2.85
CA GLY A 176 2.03 -19.31 -3.65
C GLY A 176 2.18 -20.73 -3.14
N LYS A 177 2.32 -20.88 -1.82
CA LYS A 177 2.38 -22.21 -1.18
C LYS A 177 1.10 -23.01 -1.47
N TYR A 178 -0.08 -22.42 -1.22
CA TYR A 178 -1.34 -23.10 -1.45
C TYR A 178 -1.51 -23.52 -2.93
N LEU A 179 -1.26 -22.61 -3.87
CA LEU A 179 -1.42 -22.90 -5.29
C LEU A 179 -0.46 -23.97 -5.79
N LYS A 180 0.80 -23.96 -5.34
CA LYS A 180 1.79 -25.00 -5.71
C LYS A 180 1.47 -26.36 -5.08
N GLU A 181 0.81 -26.42 -3.94
CA GLU A 181 0.30 -27.67 -3.36
C GLU A 181 -0.87 -28.24 -4.19
N GLN A 182 -1.68 -27.39 -4.83
CA GLN A 182 -2.74 -27.85 -5.75
C GLN A 182 -2.17 -28.24 -7.12
N ASN A 183 -1.25 -27.46 -7.64
CA ASN A 183 -0.56 -27.71 -8.91
C ASN A 183 0.88 -27.15 -8.82
N PRO A 184 1.90 -28.01 -8.75
CA PRO A 184 3.30 -27.60 -8.61
C PRO A 184 3.84 -26.77 -9.80
N ASP A 185 3.18 -26.82 -10.97
CA ASP A 185 3.58 -26.06 -12.16
C ASP A 185 3.13 -24.60 -12.14
N VAL A 186 2.29 -24.20 -11.17
CA VAL A 186 1.87 -22.80 -11.03
C VAL A 186 3.09 -21.89 -10.78
N GLN A 187 3.23 -20.88 -11.61
CA GLN A 187 4.27 -19.86 -11.49
C GLN A 187 3.84 -18.75 -10.53
N VAL A 188 4.70 -18.41 -9.60
CA VAL A 188 4.49 -17.34 -8.59
C VAL A 188 5.48 -16.21 -8.86
N TRP A 189 4.97 -15.09 -9.35
CA TRP A 189 5.78 -13.93 -9.73
C TRP A 189 5.60 -12.78 -8.75
N GLY A 190 6.69 -12.38 -8.09
CA GLY A 190 6.76 -11.21 -7.22
C GLY A 190 7.03 -9.94 -8.01
N VAL A 191 6.36 -8.86 -7.67
CA VAL A 191 6.68 -7.52 -8.18
C VAL A 191 7.32 -6.71 -7.07
N ASP A 192 8.50 -6.21 -7.35
CA ASP A 192 9.39 -5.47 -6.45
C ASP A 192 9.57 -4.02 -6.92
N SER A 193 10.07 -3.16 -6.06
CA SER A 193 10.39 -1.77 -6.39
C SER A 193 11.89 -1.57 -6.52
N TYR A 194 12.31 -0.63 -7.37
CA TYR A 194 13.67 -0.14 -7.31
C TYR A 194 13.91 0.54 -5.95
N GLY A 195 15.00 0.22 -5.30
CA GLY A 195 15.29 0.60 -3.91
C GLY A 195 14.96 -0.48 -2.87
N SER A 196 14.47 -1.64 -3.31
CA SER A 196 14.19 -2.83 -2.50
C SER A 196 15.17 -3.96 -2.77
N VAL A 197 15.33 -4.85 -1.79
CA VAL A 197 16.33 -5.93 -1.81
C VAL A 197 15.83 -7.26 -2.38
N PHE A 198 14.51 -7.45 -2.59
CA PHE A 198 13.94 -8.78 -2.84
C PHE A 198 14.43 -9.44 -4.12
N LYS A 199 14.39 -8.74 -5.25
CA LYS A 199 14.84 -9.33 -6.53
C LYS A 199 16.29 -9.78 -6.46
N LYS A 200 17.18 -8.92 -5.97
CA LYS A 200 18.61 -9.24 -5.85
C LYS A 200 18.82 -10.44 -4.93
N TYR A 201 18.17 -10.45 -3.78
CA TYR A 201 18.28 -11.56 -2.83
C TYR A 201 17.76 -12.87 -3.42
N HIS A 202 16.61 -12.85 -4.10
CA HIS A 202 16.04 -14.04 -4.75
C HIS A 202 16.98 -14.62 -5.82
N GLU A 203 17.64 -13.77 -6.61
CA GLU A 203 18.51 -14.21 -7.69
C GLU A 203 19.89 -14.70 -7.21
N THR A 204 20.39 -14.18 -6.09
CA THR A 204 21.79 -14.40 -5.68
C THR A 204 21.96 -15.01 -4.30
N GLY A 205 20.93 -14.96 -3.44
CA GLY A 205 21.01 -15.32 -2.02
C GLY A 205 21.76 -14.29 -1.16
N GLU A 206 22.17 -13.15 -1.73
CA GLU A 206 22.94 -12.12 -1.03
C GLU A 206 22.06 -10.91 -0.71
N PHE A 207 22.09 -10.48 0.55
CA PHE A 207 21.51 -9.20 0.97
C PHE A 207 22.48 -8.07 0.59
N ASP A 208 22.10 -7.25 -0.38
CA ASP A 208 22.93 -6.16 -0.88
C ASP A 208 22.35 -4.80 -0.47
N GLU A 209 22.99 -4.14 0.51
CA GLU A 209 22.61 -2.81 0.98
C GLU A 209 22.67 -1.74 -0.12
N LYS A 210 23.39 -1.95 -1.22
CA LYS A 210 23.44 -1.03 -2.35
C LYS A 210 22.14 -0.96 -3.13
N GLU A 211 21.27 -1.97 -2.99
CA GLU A 211 19.93 -1.95 -3.56
C GLU A 211 18.99 -1.00 -2.78
N ILE A 212 19.38 -0.58 -1.56
CA ILE A 212 18.54 0.22 -0.66
C ILE A 212 18.68 1.70 -0.97
N TYR A 213 17.62 2.30 -1.50
CA TYR A 213 17.49 3.75 -1.68
C TYR A 213 16.01 4.16 -1.72
N SER A 214 15.75 5.45 -1.55
CA SER A 214 14.37 5.96 -1.48
C SER A 214 13.59 5.73 -2.76
N TYR A 215 12.36 5.24 -2.61
CA TYR A 215 11.35 5.11 -3.64
C TYR A 215 9.99 5.63 -3.10
N ILE A 216 9.04 5.83 -4.01
CA ILE A 216 7.76 6.52 -3.70
C ILE A 216 6.61 5.52 -3.55
N THR A 217 6.65 4.41 -4.25
CA THR A 217 5.62 3.37 -4.22
C THR A 217 5.40 2.88 -2.79
N GLU A 218 4.14 2.85 -2.36
CA GLU A 218 3.75 2.44 -1.02
C GLU A 218 3.25 1.00 -1.00
N GLY A 219 3.63 0.23 0.02
CA GLY A 219 3.09 -1.11 0.30
C GLY A 219 3.77 -2.26 -0.41
N ILE A 220 4.78 -2.01 -1.23
CA ILE A 220 5.67 -3.00 -1.82
C ILE A 220 7.13 -2.55 -1.73
N GLY A 221 8.04 -3.53 -1.80
CA GLY A 221 9.47 -3.28 -1.60
C GLY A 221 9.83 -3.12 -0.13
N GLU A 222 11.02 -3.62 0.25
CA GLU A 222 11.53 -3.52 1.62
C GLU A 222 13.07 -3.38 1.58
N ASP A 223 13.61 -2.86 2.67
CA ASP A 223 15.04 -2.77 2.98
C ASP A 223 15.50 -3.85 3.99
N ILE A 224 14.61 -4.80 4.29
CA ILE A 224 14.81 -5.95 5.17
C ILE A 224 14.33 -7.23 4.48
N LEU A 225 14.61 -8.38 5.09
CA LEU A 225 14.07 -9.68 4.66
C LEU A 225 13.05 -10.17 5.70
N PRO A 226 11.74 -9.90 5.51
CA PRO A 226 10.70 -10.36 6.41
C PRO A 226 10.61 -11.88 6.43
N LYS A 227 10.36 -12.49 7.59
CA LYS A 227 10.17 -13.95 7.71
C LYS A 227 8.94 -14.46 6.97
N ASN A 228 7.99 -13.58 6.66
CA ASN A 228 6.83 -13.94 5.86
C ASN A 228 7.17 -14.17 4.38
N VAL A 229 8.29 -13.67 3.86
CA VAL A 229 8.74 -13.97 2.51
C VAL A 229 9.35 -15.36 2.48
N ASP A 230 8.69 -16.27 1.77
CA ASP A 230 9.19 -17.61 1.48
C ASP A 230 9.71 -17.61 0.03
N PHE A 231 11.01 -17.41 -0.11
CA PHE A 231 11.64 -17.32 -1.43
C PHE A 231 11.57 -18.64 -2.22
N ASP A 232 11.41 -19.76 -1.54
CA ASP A 232 11.35 -21.08 -2.19
C ASP A 232 10.05 -21.29 -2.99
N VAL A 233 8.98 -20.56 -2.67
CA VAL A 233 7.72 -20.65 -3.42
C VAL A 233 7.62 -19.62 -4.55
N ILE A 234 8.56 -18.69 -4.64
CA ILE A 234 8.56 -17.61 -5.62
C ILE A 234 9.47 -17.98 -6.78
N ASP A 235 8.93 -18.01 -8.00
CA ASP A 235 9.68 -18.41 -9.18
C ASP A 235 10.44 -17.24 -9.82
N PHE A 236 9.91 -16.02 -9.69
CA PHE A 236 10.48 -14.85 -10.35
C PHE A 236 10.16 -13.55 -9.62
N PHE A 237 11.08 -12.59 -9.67
CA PHE A 237 10.85 -11.21 -9.25
C PHE A 237 11.09 -10.24 -10.41
N GLU A 238 10.18 -9.27 -10.57
CA GLU A 238 10.34 -8.17 -11.51
C GLU A 238 10.33 -6.82 -10.78
N LYS A 239 11.26 -5.93 -11.11
CA LYS A 239 11.27 -4.55 -10.56
C LYS A 239 10.52 -3.59 -11.45
N VAL A 240 9.76 -2.70 -10.81
CA VAL A 240 8.98 -1.65 -11.46
C VAL A 240 9.41 -0.29 -10.94
N THR A 241 9.56 0.69 -11.84
CA THR A 241 9.85 2.07 -11.44
C THR A 241 8.62 2.74 -10.84
N ASP A 242 8.84 3.69 -9.95
CA ASP A 242 7.74 4.50 -9.38
C ASP A 242 6.86 5.12 -10.48
N LYS A 243 7.48 5.69 -11.51
CA LYS A 243 6.76 6.31 -12.63
C LYS A 243 5.87 5.32 -13.37
N ASP A 244 6.39 4.16 -13.72
CA ASP A 244 5.64 3.18 -14.51
C ASP A 244 4.49 2.59 -13.70
N GLY A 245 4.70 2.32 -12.41
CA GLY A 245 3.64 1.92 -11.49
C GLY A 245 2.54 2.97 -11.36
N ALA A 246 2.90 4.26 -11.21
CA ALA A 246 1.95 5.35 -11.12
C ALA A 246 1.11 5.52 -12.39
N LEU A 247 1.75 5.44 -13.56
CA LEU A 247 1.06 5.54 -14.85
C LEU A 247 0.11 4.35 -15.07
N ALA A 248 0.54 3.13 -14.75
CA ALA A 248 -0.29 1.94 -14.84
C ALA A 248 -1.50 1.99 -13.90
N THR A 249 -1.34 2.55 -12.68
CA THR A 249 -2.46 2.77 -11.75
C THR A 249 -3.55 3.65 -12.37
N ARG A 250 -3.16 4.75 -12.99
CA ARG A 250 -4.09 5.67 -13.68
C ARG A 250 -4.71 5.03 -14.91
N GLU A 251 -3.95 4.23 -15.63
CA GLU A 251 -4.42 3.51 -16.82
C GLU A 251 -5.49 2.48 -16.46
N LEU A 252 -5.29 1.68 -15.39
CA LEU A 252 -6.27 0.75 -14.87
C LEU A 252 -7.60 1.44 -14.53
N ALA A 253 -7.54 2.60 -13.85
CA ALA A 253 -8.73 3.36 -13.54
C ALA A 253 -9.48 3.83 -14.79
N ARG A 254 -8.76 4.30 -15.82
CA ARG A 254 -9.35 4.88 -17.03
C ARG A 254 -9.83 3.83 -18.04
N LYS A 255 -9.15 2.69 -18.14
CA LYS A 255 -9.47 1.64 -19.12
C LYS A 255 -10.40 0.56 -18.56
N GLU A 256 -10.25 0.19 -17.29
CA GLU A 256 -11.01 -0.90 -16.67
C GLU A 256 -12.07 -0.41 -15.67
N GLY A 257 -12.06 0.88 -15.30
CA GLY A 257 -12.94 1.39 -14.25
C GLY A 257 -12.57 0.91 -12.84
N LEU A 258 -11.36 0.42 -12.66
CA LEU A 258 -10.85 -0.07 -11.38
C LEU A 258 -10.07 1.03 -10.66
N PHE A 259 -10.67 1.60 -9.60
CA PHE A 259 -10.06 2.67 -8.83
C PHE A 259 -9.17 2.10 -7.72
N LEU A 260 -7.89 1.92 -8.05
CA LEU A 260 -6.92 1.11 -7.32
C LEU A 260 -5.81 1.97 -6.67
N GLY A 261 -5.17 1.41 -5.64
CA GLY A 261 -3.99 2.01 -5.04
C GLY A 261 -2.72 1.85 -5.89
N TYR A 262 -1.66 2.55 -5.49
CA TYR A 262 -0.42 2.66 -6.26
C TYR A 262 0.25 1.30 -6.53
N SER A 263 0.38 0.46 -5.50
CA SER A 263 1.00 -0.87 -5.64
C SER A 263 0.27 -1.80 -6.61
N CYS A 264 -1.03 -1.57 -6.85
CA CYS A 264 -1.80 -2.33 -7.84
C CYS A 264 -1.32 -2.05 -9.27
N GLY A 265 -1.06 -0.77 -9.58
CA GLY A 265 -0.45 -0.39 -10.86
C GLY A 265 0.95 -0.97 -11.02
N SER A 266 1.74 -0.98 -9.96
CA SER A 266 3.05 -1.62 -9.98
C SER A 266 2.94 -3.13 -10.23
N ALA A 267 2.00 -3.83 -9.57
CA ALA A 267 1.77 -5.26 -9.79
C ALA A 267 1.39 -5.55 -11.25
N PHE A 268 0.47 -4.76 -11.83
CA PHE A 268 0.09 -4.90 -13.24
C PHE A 268 1.24 -4.54 -14.19
N GLN A 269 2.01 -3.51 -13.90
CA GLN A 269 3.17 -3.13 -14.71
C GLN A 269 4.26 -4.21 -14.71
N GLY A 270 4.54 -4.82 -13.56
CA GLY A 270 5.46 -5.96 -13.49
C GLY A 270 4.99 -7.13 -14.35
N LEU A 271 3.70 -7.46 -14.28
CA LEU A 271 3.09 -8.46 -15.18
C LEU A 271 3.25 -8.06 -16.66
N ARG A 272 3.01 -6.79 -17.01
CA ARG A 272 3.16 -6.27 -18.39
C ARG A 272 4.59 -6.41 -18.90
N GLN A 273 5.59 -6.17 -18.06
CA GLN A 273 7.01 -6.34 -18.41
C GLN A 273 7.35 -7.81 -18.72
N LEU A 274 6.65 -8.75 -18.10
CA LEU A 274 6.86 -10.18 -18.25
C LEU A 274 5.92 -10.86 -19.28
N LYS A 275 5.06 -10.12 -19.96
CA LYS A 275 4.05 -10.68 -20.86
C LYS A 275 4.60 -11.60 -21.94
N ASN A 276 5.82 -11.39 -22.39
CA ASN A 276 6.48 -12.23 -23.41
C ASN A 276 6.87 -13.63 -22.91
N LYS A 277 6.77 -13.88 -21.59
CA LYS A 277 6.96 -15.21 -21.00
C LYS A 277 5.68 -16.04 -20.99
N LEU A 278 4.53 -15.43 -21.32
CA LEU A 278 3.21 -16.04 -21.31
C LEU A 278 2.86 -16.66 -22.67
N THR A 279 2.04 -17.68 -22.63
CA THR A 279 1.51 -18.41 -23.79
C THR A 279 -0.02 -18.31 -23.84
N PRO A 280 -0.67 -18.65 -24.97
CA PRO A 280 -2.13 -18.61 -25.07
C PRO A 280 -2.87 -19.57 -24.11
N GLU A 281 -2.19 -20.60 -23.62
CA GLU A 281 -2.72 -21.62 -22.73
C GLU A 281 -2.70 -21.16 -21.24
N ASP A 282 -2.05 -20.04 -20.94
CA ASP A 282 -1.92 -19.56 -19.58
C ASP A 282 -3.20 -18.89 -19.07
N VAL A 283 -3.36 -18.90 -17.76
CA VAL A 283 -4.39 -18.18 -17.02
C VAL A 283 -3.69 -17.41 -15.91
N VAL A 284 -3.65 -16.09 -16.04
CA VAL A 284 -2.93 -15.20 -15.13
C VAL A 284 -3.89 -14.58 -14.13
N VAL A 285 -3.52 -14.60 -12.85
CA VAL A 285 -4.19 -13.84 -11.80
C VAL A 285 -3.21 -12.82 -11.24
N VAL A 286 -3.54 -11.53 -11.36
CA VAL A 286 -2.83 -10.44 -10.68
C VAL A 286 -3.65 -9.96 -9.49
N LEU A 287 -3.01 -9.84 -8.31
CA LEU A 287 -3.70 -9.36 -7.11
C LEU A 287 -3.57 -7.84 -6.99
N PHE A 288 -4.70 -7.19 -6.75
CA PHE A 288 -4.81 -5.75 -6.49
C PHE A 288 -5.10 -5.48 -5.02
N HIS A 289 -4.13 -4.87 -4.35
CA HIS A 289 -4.01 -4.83 -2.90
C HIS A 289 -5.04 -3.95 -2.20
N ASP A 290 -5.29 -2.73 -2.72
CA ASP A 290 -6.08 -1.72 -2.04
C ASP A 290 -6.78 -0.72 -2.97
N HIS A 291 -7.60 0.14 -2.37
CA HIS A 291 -8.46 1.10 -3.04
C HIS A 291 -7.77 2.44 -3.29
N GLY A 292 -8.11 3.08 -4.41
CA GLY A 292 -7.54 4.34 -4.87
C GLY A 292 -7.86 5.57 -4.02
N SER A 293 -8.88 5.52 -3.16
CA SER A 293 -9.29 6.66 -2.33
C SER A 293 -8.19 7.19 -1.40
N ARG A 294 -7.21 6.35 -1.07
CA ARG A 294 -6.05 6.72 -0.24
C ARG A 294 -4.95 7.45 -1.01
N TYR A 295 -5.12 7.61 -2.32
CA TYR A 295 -4.09 8.11 -3.24
C TYR A 295 -4.59 9.27 -4.12
N VAL A 296 -5.76 9.86 -3.79
CA VAL A 296 -6.35 10.97 -4.55
C VAL A 296 -5.44 12.18 -4.58
N GLY A 297 -4.79 12.50 -3.46
CA GLY A 297 -3.79 13.56 -3.35
C GLY A 297 -2.40 13.22 -3.92
N LYS A 298 -2.19 11.99 -4.39
CA LYS A 298 -0.90 11.48 -4.91
C LYS A 298 -1.02 11.03 -6.36
N VAL A 299 -1.03 9.73 -6.63
CA VAL A 299 -1.00 9.15 -7.98
C VAL A 299 -2.15 9.63 -8.88
N TYR A 300 -3.28 10.04 -8.32
CA TYR A 300 -4.41 10.60 -9.07
C TYR A 300 -4.41 12.12 -9.17
N ASN A 301 -3.47 12.81 -8.51
CA ASN A 301 -3.30 14.27 -8.60
C ASN A 301 -2.28 14.60 -9.68
N ASP A 302 -2.68 15.39 -10.68
CA ASP A 302 -1.81 15.73 -11.81
C ASP A 302 -0.62 16.58 -11.40
N ASP A 303 -0.76 17.49 -10.44
CA ASP A 303 0.35 18.35 -9.99
C ASP A 303 1.36 17.51 -9.21
N TRP A 304 0.89 16.61 -8.33
CA TRP A 304 1.77 15.65 -7.66
C TRP A 304 2.57 14.79 -8.65
N MET A 305 1.95 14.36 -9.74
CA MET A 305 2.59 13.58 -10.81
C MET A 305 3.61 14.40 -11.61
N ARG A 306 3.29 15.68 -11.89
CA ARG A 306 4.20 16.59 -12.59
C ARG A 306 5.41 16.97 -11.76
N ASP A 307 5.23 17.26 -10.46
CA ASP A 307 6.30 17.60 -9.54
C ASP A 307 7.36 16.50 -9.44
N ARG A 308 6.98 15.26 -9.75
CA ARG A 308 7.87 14.09 -9.80
C ARG A 308 8.37 13.73 -11.20
N GLY A 309 8.02 14.52 -12.20
CA GLY A 309 8.38 14.23 -13.58
C GLY A 309 7.68 13.01 -14.18
N PHE A 310 6.59 12.55 -13.57
CA PHE A 310 5.80 11.40 -14.07
C PHE A 310 4.84 11.80 -15.19
N LEU A 311 4.42 13.06 -15.22
CA LEU A 311 3.71 13.69 -16.33
C LEU A 311 4.53 14.84 -16.88
N ALA A 312 4.32 15.14 -18.15
CA ALA A 312 4.90 16.34 -18.76
C ALA A 312 4.47 17.61 -17.99
N PRO A 313 5.35 18.62 -17.90
CA PRO A 313 4.96 19.91 -17.35
C PRO A 313 3.66 20.40 -17.98
N ALA A 314 2.81 21.02 -17.19
CA ALA A 314 1.66 21.72 -17.74
C ALA A 314 2.18 22.91 -18.56
N ASN A 315 1.87 22.96 -19.86
CA ASN A 315 2.11 24.14 -20.68
C ASN A 315 1.10 25.24 -20.33
N LYS A 316 0.97 25.53 -19.02
CA LYS A 316 0.14 26.64 -18.53
C LYS A 316 0.98 27.91 -18.50
N LEU A 317 0.54 28.93 -19.16
CA LEU A 317 1.08 30.28 -19.01
C LEU A 317 0.51 30.88 -17.70
N ALA A 318 1.23 31.85 -17.13
CA ALA A 318 0.72 32.56 -15.96
C ALA A 318 -0.69 33.16 -16.19
N LYS A 319 -1.00 33.60 -17.42
CA LYS A 319 -2.34 34.05 -17.79
C LYS A 319 -3.43 32.99 -17.58
N ASP A 320 -3.14 31.71 -17.83
CA ASP A 320 -4.12 30.62 -17.68
C ASP A 320 -4.51 30.40 -16.22
N LEU A 321 -3.62 30.74 -15.28
CA LEU A 321 -3.93 30.79 -13.86
C LEU A 321 -4.86 31.95 -13.53
N ILE A 322 -4.61 33.11 -14.14
CA ILE A 322 -5.44 34.31 -13.98
C ILE A 322 -6.81 34.07 -14.58
N ASP A 323 -6.88 33.52 -15.79
CA ASP A 323 -8.14 33.23 -16.50
C ASP A 323 -9.03 32.25 -15.72
N ASN A 324 -8.46 31.24 -15.10
CA ASN A 324 -9.21 30.28 -14.26
C ASN A 324 -9.77 30.90 -12.99
N HIS A 325 -9.19 32.00 -12.51
CA HIS A 325 -9.58 32.68 -11.27
C HIS A 325 -10.14 34.09 -11.50
N SER A 326 -10.31 34.52 -12.76
CA SER A 326 -10.78 35.85 -13.13
C SER A 326 -12.17 36.22 -12.56
N HIS A 327 -12.98 35.21 -12.22
CA HIS A 327 -14.28 35.40 -11.59
C HIS A 327 -14.23 35.54 -10.05
N LEU A 328 -13.06 35.30 -9.42
CA LEU A 328 -12.89 35.42 -7.98
C LEU A 328 -12.44 36.85 -7.65
N PRO A 329 -13.01 37.49 -6.61
CA PRO A 329 -12.51 38.78 -6.14
C PRO A 329 -11.10 38.62 -5.57
N LEU A 330 -10.27 39.62 -5.75
CA LEU A 330 -8.97 39.71 -5.09
C LEU A 330 -9.18 39.85 -3.58
N ILE A 331 -8.75 38.85 -2.84
CA ILE A 331 -8.84 38.85 -1.38
C ILE A 331 -7.61 39.59 -0.84
N THR A 332 -7.82 40.66 -0.12
CA THR A 332 -6.78 41.51 0.48
C THR A 332 -7.11 41.84 1.92
N VAL A 333 -6.12 42.25 2.67
CA VAL A 333 -6.28 42.83 3.99
C VAL A 333 -5.58 44.23 4.07
N SER A 334 -6.06 45.10 4.92
CA SER A 334 -5.37 46.35 5.17
C SER A 334 -4.21 46.17 6.21
N PRO A 335 -3.21 47.07 6.21
CA PRO A 335 -2.12 46.97 7.17
C PRO A 335 -2.56 47.07 8.65
N THR A 336 -3.75 47.57 8.90
CA THR A 336 -4.30 47.77 10.24
C THR A 336 -5.22 46.62 10.68
N GLU A 337 -5.50 45.63 9.80
CA GLU A 337 -6.33 44.50 10.17
C GLU A 337 -5.59 43.51 11.08
N PRO A 338 -6.30 42.88 12.03
CA PRO A 338 -5.72 41.84 12.87
C PRO A 338 -5.23 40.64 12.07
N LEU A 339 -4.08 40.07 12.43
CA LEU A 339 -3.55 38.84 11.81
C LEU A 339 -4.54 37.68 11.85
N SER A 340 -5.38 37.62 12.89
CA SER A 340 -6.43 36.60 13.00
C SER A 340 -7.46 36.69 11.85
N ASN A 341 -7.77 37.89 11.35
CA ASN A 341 -8.66 38.05 10.20
C ASN A 341 -7.97 37.61 8.91
N ALA A 342 -6.70 37.96 8.72
CA ALA A 342 -5.91 37.47 7.58
C ALA A 342 -5.87 35.92 7.57
N ALA A 343 -5.55 35.29 8.69
CA ALA A 343 -5.53 33.82 8.83
C ALA A 343 -6.90 33.19 8.56
N ARG A 344 -8.00 33.81 9.02
CA ARG A 344 -9.37 33.37 8.75
C ARG A 344 -9.70 33.44 7.27
N LEU A 345 -9.39 34.56 6.60
CA LEU A 345 -9.63 34.75 5.16
C LEU A 345 -8.83 33.73 4.33
N MET A 346 -7.57 33.54 4.67
CA MET A 346 -6.73 32.52 3.99
C MET A 346 -7.34 31.12 4.11
N LYS A 347 -7.83 30.77 5.29
CA LYS A 347 -8.49 29.46 5.51
C LYS A 347 -9.83 29.33 4.78
N VAL A 348 -10.66 30.36 4.80
CA VAL A 348 -11.99 30.37 4.15
C VAL A 348 -11.88 30.28 2.64
N HIS A 349 -10.89 30.94 2.06
CA HIS A 349 -10.69 30.99 0.62
C HIS A 349 -9.66 29.98 0.10
N ASP A 350 -9.12 29.13 0.98
CA ASP A 350 -8.09 28.11 0.67
C ASP A 350 -6.88 28.69 -0.07
N ILE A 351 -6.38 29.83 0.42
CA ILE A 351 -5.21 30.53 -0.11
C ILE A 351 -4.07 30.57 0.90
N THR A 352 -2.84 30.45 0.41
CA THR A 352 -1.62 30.41 1.24
C THR A 352 -0.95 31.77 1.42
N GLN A 353 -1.38 32.76 0.66
CA GLN A 353 -0.86 34.14 0.69
C GLN A 353 -2.02 35.12 0.55
N ILE A 354 -1.91 36.26 1.21
CA ILE A 354 -2.88 37.36 1.10
C ILE A 354 -2.14 38.68 0.96
N PRO A 355 -2.40 39.47 -0.10
CA PRO A 355 -1.80 40.78 -0.26
C PRO A 355 -2.28 41.75 0.82
N VAL A 356 -1.34 42.53 1.36
CA VAL A 356 -1.64 43.67 2.24
C VAL A 356 -1.69 44.93 1.36
N MET A 357 -2.84 45.55 1.28
CA MET A 357 -3.09 46.72 0.40
C MET A 357 -3.48 47.92 1.26
N GLN A 358 -2.97 49.08 0.85
CA GLN A 358 -3.34 50.38 1.46
C GLN A 358 -4.59 50.92 0.82
#